data_89fec664738d18c2de591756a368e476
#
_entry.id   89fec664738d18c2de591756a368e476
#
_cell.length_a   1.000
_cell.length_b   1.000
_cell.length_c   1.000
_cell.angle_alpha   90.00
_cell.angle_beta   90.00
_cell.angle_gamma   90.00
#
_symmetry.space_group_name_H-M   'P 1'
#
loop_
_entity.id
_entity.type
_entity.pdbx_description
1 polymer ?
#
loop_
_entity_poly.entity_id
_entity_poly.type
_entity_poly.pdbx_seq_one_letter_code
_entity_poly.pdbx_strand_id
1 'polypeptide(L)'
;RTALRQIYPGGFVSPTEHVTLNRKIREFEGGVFIQTVPSGNYRCLPAPYERACLIASLIKHNKIKGKVVILDANPEVTIKAKGFHAAFDELYKGILEYKPGVAVKGVDVAKRTIETDFDSYQFDDAAIYPNVRASTLIEQLGLLAPSTKSNQKEANIDTRFYNIIGDTSVYV
;
A
#
# COMPACT_ATOMS: atom_id res chain seq x y z
N ARG A 1 9.79 11.26 1.40
CA ARG A 1 8.48 10.56 1.50
C ARG A 1 7.34 11.34 0.87
N THR A 2 7.21 12.66 1.12
CA THR A 2 6.14 13.49 0.53
C THR A 2 6.24 13.55 -0.98
N ALA A 3 7.44 13.76 -1.54
CA ALA A 3 7.67 13.77 -2.99
C ALA A 3 7.29 12.44 -3.66
N LEU A 4 7.66 11.29 -3.07
CA LEU A 4 7.29 9.97 -3.60
C LEU A 4 5.77 9.78 -3.67
N ARG A 5 5.03 10.24 -2.65
CA ARG A 5 3.56 10.16 -2.61
C ARG A 5 2.87 11.05 -3.63
N GLN A 6 3.50 12.15 -4.03
CA GLN A 6 2.99 13.00 -5.10
C GLN A 6 3.10 12.32 -6.47
N ILE A 7 4.14 11.50 -6.66
CA ILE A 7 4.40 10.80 -7.93
C ILE A 7 3.66 9.45 -7.98
N TYR A 8 3.74 8.66 -6.89
CA TYR A 8 3.13 7.33 -6.78
C TYR A 8 2.18 7.27 -5.57
N PRO A 9 1.01 7.92 -5.66
CA PRO A 9 0.09 8.06 -4.53
C PRO A 9 -0.50 6.72 -4.09
N GLY A 10 -0.55 6.51 -2.78
CA GLY A 10 -1.24 5.37 -2.17
C GLY A 10 -2.75 5.56 -2.04
N GLY A 11 -3.22 6.81 -2.06
CA GLY A 11 -4.64 7.15 -2.05
C GLY A 11 -5.32 7.09 -0.68
N PHE A 12 -4.58 7.29 0.44
CA PHE A 12 -5.17 7.22 1.78
C PHE A 12 -4.81 8.39 2.71
N VAL A 13 -4.07 9.36 2.24
CA VAL A 13 -3.55 10.43 3.10
C VAL A 13 -4.17 11.79 2.80
N SER A 14 -4.51 12.06 1.54
CA SER A 14 -5.15 13.33 1.17
C SER A 14 -6.11 13.17 -0.01
N PRO A 15 -7.12 14.06 -0.14
CA PRO A 15 -8.02 14.05 -1.28
C PRO A 15 -7.29 14.16 -2.63
N THR A 16 -6.22 14.94 -2.69
CA THR A 16 -5.42 15.14 -3.91
C THR A 16 -4.75 13.84 -4.39
N GLU A 17 -4.38 12.93 -3.47
CA GLU A 17 -3.87 11.62 -3.85
C GLU A 17 -4.90 10.79 -4.60
N HIS A 18 -6.18 10.85 -4.19
CA HIS A 18 -7.24 10.12 -4.87
C HIS A 18 -7.44 10.61 -6.31
N VAL A 19 -7.43 11.93 -6.50
CA VAL A 19 -7.54 12.54 -7.85
C VAL A 19 -6.37 12.13 -8.72
N THR A 20 -5.14 12.24 -8.20
CA THR A 20 -3.92 11.87 -8.93
C THR A 20 -3.92 10.38 -9.28
N LEU A 21 -4.25 9.52 -8.32
CA LEU A 21 -4.29 8.07 -8.54
C LEU A 21 -5.37 7.67 -9.55
N ASN A 22 -6.56 8.26 -9.47
CA ASN A 22 -7.63 8.01 -10.43
C ASN A 22 -7.19 8.37 -11.86
N ARG A 23 -6.56 9.54 -12.03
CA ARG A 23 -6.02 9.97 -13.32
C ARG A 23 -4.99 8.97 -13.84
N LYS A 24 -3.98 8.61 -13.04
CA LYS A 24 -2.92 7.66 -13.41
C LYS A 24 -3.49 6.30 -13.86
N ILE A 25 -4.48 5.79 -13.13
CA ILE A 25 -5.14 4.52 -13.49
C ILE A 25 -5.89 4.66 -14.82
N ARG A 26 -6.59 5.77 -15.05
CA ARG A 26 -7.33 5.98 -16.31
C ARG A 26 -6.43 6.21 -17.52
N GLU A 27 -5.29 6.85 -17.30
CA GLU A 27 -4.29 7.17 -18.33
C GLU A 27 -3.25 6.05 -18.52
N PHE A 28 -3.38 4.92 -17.80
CA PHE A 28 -2.45 3.80 -17.92
C PHE A 28 -2.61 3.12 -19.28
N GLU A 29 -1.59 3.25 -20.12
CA GLU A 29 -1.59 2.78 -21.50
C GLU A 29 -0.97 1.39 -21.69
N GLY A 30 -0.28 0.86 -20.66
CA GLY A 30 0.29 -0.49 -20.71
C GLY A 30 1.56 -0.67 -19.87
N GLY A 31 2.17 -1.86 -19.99
CA GLY A 31 3.33 -2.23 -19.21
C GLY A 31 2.98 -2.79 -17.82
N VAL A 32 3.79 -2.48 -16.81
CA VAL A 32 3.65 -3.01 -15.45
C VAL A 32 3.14 -1.94 -14.50
N PHE A 33 1.97 -2.18 -13.91
CA PHE A 33 1.46 -1.37 -12.80
C PHE A 33 1.74 -2.07 -11.48
N ILE A 34 2.50 -1.46 -10.57
CA ILE A 34 2.75 -2.05 -9.25
C ILE A 34 1.79 -1.47 -8.20
N GLN A 35 1.13 -2.37 -7.45
CA GLN A 35 0.41 -2.06 -6.23
C GLN A 35 1.20 -2.63 -5.04
N THR A 36 1.60 -1.79 -4.09
CA THR A 36 2.26 -2.28 -2.88
C THR A 36 1.27 -2.46 -1.73
N VAL A 37 1.54 -3.43 -0.86
CA VAL A 37 0.82 -3.67 0.39
C VAL A 37 1.83 -3.61 1.55
N PRO A 38 1.66 -2.70 2.52
CA PRO A 38 2.59 -2.59 3.63
C PRO A 38 2.42 -3.74 4.63
N SER A 39 3.46 -4.02 5.40
CA SER A 39 3.41 -5.04 6.46
C SER A 39 2.58 -4.57 7.65
N GLY A 40 1.97 -5.52 8.34
CA GLY A 40 1.23 -5.30 9.58
C GLY A 40 -0.11 -4.61 9.38
N ASN A 41 -0.48 -3.77 10.34
CA ASN A 41 -1.74 -3.04 10.30
C ASN A 41 -1.65 -1.84 9.35
N TYR A 42 -2.62 -1.71 8.48
CA TYR A 42 -2.76 -0.58 7.58
C TYR A 42 -4.24 -0.21 7.39
N ARG A 43 -4.47 0.98 6.88
CA ARG A 43 -5.84 1.49 6.72
C ARG A 43 -6.55 0.74 5.61
N CYS A 44 -7.76 0.21 5.88
CA CYS A 44 -8.60 -0.50 4.93
C CYS A 44 -7.92 -1.73 4.31
N LEU A 45 -7.87 -2.82 5.05
CA LEU A 45 -7.18 -4.06 4.67
C LEU A 45 -7.49 -4.59 3.25
N PRO A 46 -8.73 -4.58 2.73
CA PRO A 46 -9.00 -5.06 1.38
C PRO A 46 -8.58 -4.09 0.26
N ALA A 47 -8.43 -2.79 0.56
CA ALA A 47 -8.30 -1.77 -0.47
C ALA A 47 -7.15 -1.93 -1.47
N PRO A 48 -5.92 -2.34 -1.11
CA PRO A 48 -4.88 -2.55 -2.09
C PRO A 48 -5.19 -3.70 -3.05
N TYR A 49 -5.81 -4.76 -2.57
CA TYR A 49 -6.20 -5.91 -3.40
C TYR A 49 -7.40 -5.57 -4.31
N GLU A 50 -8.41 -4.88 -3.78
CA GLU A 50 -9.54 -4.37 -4.56
C GLU A 50 -9.07 -3.45 -5.69
N ARG A 51 -8.16 -2.53 -5.36
CA ARG A 51 -7.59 -1.61 -6.36
C ARG A 51 -6.84 -2.37 -7.45
N ALA A 52 -6.02 -3.35 -7.09
CA ALA A 52 -5.32 -4.18 -8.07
C ALA A 52 -6.31 -4.91 -9.00
N CYS A 53 -7.40 -5.44 -8.45
CA CYS A 53 -8.48 -6.05 -9.24
C CYS A 53 -9.18 -5.03 -10.16
N LEU A 54 -9.43 -3.81 -9.70
CA LEU A 54 -10.02 -2.75 -10.52
C LEU A 54 -9.11 -2.36 -11.69
N ILE A 55 -7.80 -2.24 -11.45
CA ILE A 55 -6.82 -1.96 -12.52
C ILE A 55 -6.74 -3.14 -13.49
N ALA A 56 -6.70 -4.36 -12.98
CA ALA A 56 -6.71 -5.56 -13.82
C ALA A 56 -8.01 -5.66 -14.67
N SER A 57 -9.14 -5.26 -14.10
CA SER A 57 -10.41 -5.16 -14.84
C SER A 57 -10.36 -4.12 -15.97
N LEU A 58 -9.76 -2.95 -15.70
CA LEU A 58 -9.56 -1.91 -16.72
C LEU A 58 -8.65 -2.42 -17.84
N ILE A 59 -7.52 -3.05 -17.51
CA ILE A 59 -6.58 -3.64 -18.46
C ILE A 59 -7.31 -4.67 -19.34
N LYS A 60 -8.09 -5.57 -18.73
CA LYS A 60 -8.84 -6.61 -19.42
C LYS A 60 -9.92 -6.03 -20.33
N HIS A 61 -10.72 -5.10 -19.83
CA HIS A 61 -11.82 -4.48 -20.56
C HIS A 61 -11.35 -3.68 -21.77
N ASN A 62 -10.32 -2.85 -21.57
CA ASN A 62 -9.77 -1.99 -22.61
C ASN A 62 -8.72 -2.69 -23.51
N LYS A 63 -8.44 -3.97 -23.27
CA LYS A 63 -7.44 -4.75 -24.00
C LYS A 63 -6.05 -4.12 -24.01
N ILE A 64 -5.69 -3.49 -22.88
CA ILE A 64 -4.37 -2.86 -22.68
C ILE A 64 -3.30 -3.96 -22.62
N LYS A 65 -2.16 -3.76 -23.28
CA LYS A 65 -1.00 -4.66 -23.18
C LYS A 65 -0.22 -4.37 -21.87
N GLY A 66 -0.72 -4.89 -20.76
CA GLY A 66 -0.14 -4.63 -19.46
C GLY A 66 -0.54 -5.65 -18.42
N LYS A 67 0.07 -5.53 -17.25
CA LYS A 67 -0.25 -6.35 -16.06
C LYS A 67 -0.18 -5.53 -14.78
N VAL A 68 -0.84 -6.04 -13.75
CA VAL A 68 -0.74 -5.56 -12.37
C VAL A 68 0.13 -6.53 -11.58
N VAL A 69 1.09 -6.01 -10.82
CA VAL A 69 1.86 -6.81 -9.86
C VAL A 69 1.58 -6.28 -8.46
N ILE A 70 1.09 -7.15 -7.57
CA ILE A 70 0.94 -6.84 -6.15
C ILE A 70 2.23 -7.28 -5.45
N LEU A 71 2.95 -6.32 -4.83
CA LEU A 71 4.05 -6.60 -3.91
C LEU A 71 3.51 -6.48 -2.50
N ASP A 72 3.29 -7.61 -1.86
CA ASP A 72 2.71 -7.70 -0.52
C ASP A 72 3.80 -8.00 0.51
N ALA A 73 4.02 -7.10 1.46
CA ALA A 73 4.98 -7.33 2.54
C ALA A 73 4.50 -8.38 3.57
N ASN A 74 3.25 -8.81 3.49
CA ASN A 74 2.69 -9.86 4.33
C ASN A 74 2.86 -11.23 3.68
N PRO A 75 2.91 -12.32 4.46
CA PRO A 75 3.08 -13.68 3.92
C PRO A 75 1.86 -14.20 3.17
N GLU A 76 0.70 -13.54 3.31
CA GLU A 76 -0.56 -13.91 2.71
C GLU A 76 -1.48 -12.69 2.61
N VAL A 77 -2.48 -12.75 1.75
CA VAL A 77 -3.58 -11.76 1.65
C VAL A 77 -4.22 -11.59 3.04
N THR A 78 -4.22 -10.37 3.56
CA THR A 78 -4.54 -10.07 4.96
C THR A 78 -6.01 -10.21 5.32
N ILE A 79 -6.90 -10.26 4.33
CA ILE A 79 -8.36 -10.40 4.53
C ILE A 79 -9.01 -11.05 3.32
N LYS A 80 -10.01 -11.93 3.56
CA LYS A 80 -10.79 -12.61 2.49
C LYS A 80 -9.89 -13.31 1.44
N ALA A 81 -8.79 -13.90 1.86
CA ALA A 81 -7.76 -14.50 1.01
C ALA A 81 -8.34 -15.39 -0.08
N LYS A 82 -9.24 -16.32 0.26
CA LYS A 82 -9.88 -17.23 -0.73
C LYS A 82 -10.55 -16.49 -1.89
N GLY A 83 -11.24 -15.37 -1.59
CA GLY A 83 -11.93 -14.59 -2.63
C GLY A 83 -10.96 -13.83 -3.52
N PHE A 84 -9.90 -13.26 -2.93
CA PHE A 84 -8.89 -12.54 -3.70
C PHE A 84 -8.04 -13.50 -4.54
N HIS A 85 -7.64 -14.67 -4.03
CA HIS A 85 -6.94 -15.68 -4.83
C HIS A 85 -7.78 -16.15 -6.01
N ALA A 86 -9.08 -16.40 -5.81
CA ALA A 86 -9.96 -16.74 -6.93
C ALA A 86 -10.00 -15.62 -7.99
N ALA A 87 -10.00 -14.35 -7.55
CA ALA A 87 -9.94 -13.24 -8.51
C ALA A 87 -8.58 -13.19 -9.24
N PHE A 88 -7.47 -13.40 -8.54
CA PHE A 88 -6.14 -13.35 -9.14
C PHE A 88 -5.90 -14.49 -10.13
N ASP A 89 -6.21 -15.72 -9.70
CA ASP A 89 -5.83 -16.95 -10.39
C ASP A 89 -6.83 -17.36 -11.48
N GLU A 90 -8.09 -16.95 -11.37
CA GLU A 90 -9.15 -17.32 -12.31
C GLU A 90 -9.60 -16.11 -13.14
N LEU A 91 -10.12 -15.03 -12.47
CA LEU A 91 -10.73 -13.90 -13.16
C LEU A 91 -9.72 -13.04 -13.92
N TYR A 92 -8.54 -12.80 -13.32
CA TYR A 92 -7.48 -11.96 -13.86
C TYR A 92 -6.19 -12.72 -14.16
N LYS A 93 -6.30 -14.02 -14.37
CA LYS A 93 -5.18 -14.89 -14.75
C LYS A 93 -4.40 -14.32 -15.94
N GLY A 94 -3.08 -14.17 -15.77
CA GLY A 94 -2.19 -13.61 -16.79
C GLY A 94 -2.18 -12.08 -16.87
N ILE A 95 -3.07 -11.38 -16.11
CA ILE A 95 -3.11 -9.93 -16.02
C ILE A 95 -2.67 -9.46 -14.63
N LEU A 96 -3.03 -10.19 -13.58
CA LEU A 96 -2.66 -9.88 -12.20
C LEU A 96 -1.70 -10.94 -11.66
N GLU A 97 -0.60 -10.49 -11.08
CA GLU A 97 0.43 -11.32 -10.44
C GLU A 97 0.52 -10.93 -8.96
N TYR A 98 0.40 -11.89 -8.05
CA TYR A 98 0.50 -11.67 -6.61
C TYR A 98 1.83 -12.21 -6.06
N LYS A 99 2.56 -11.38 -5.34
CA LYS A 99 3.86 -11.71 -4.73
C LYS A 99 3.81 -11.45 -3.21
N PRO A 100 3.55 -12.48 -2.40
CA PRO A 100 3.60 -12.40 -0.95
C PRO A 100 5.04 -12.34 -0.41
N GLY A 101 5.20 -11.81 0.80
CA GLY A 101 6.47 -11.72 1.49
C GLY A 101 7.46 -10.71 0.90
N VAL A 102 7.00 -9.79 0.04
CA VAL A 102 7.85 -8.84 -0.69
C VAL A 102 7.71 -7.43 -0.10
N ALA A 103 8.63 -7.07 0.78
CA ALA A 103 8.66 -5.76 1.42
C ALA A 103 9.45 -4.74 0.58
N VAL A 104 8.84 -3.57 0.35
CA VAL A 104 9.50 -2.44 -0.32
C VAL A 104 10.55 -1.82 0.59
N LYS A 105 11.81 -1.74 0.13
CA LYS A 105 12.93 -1.09 0.82
C LYS A 105 13.23 0.30 0.26
N GLY A 106 13.15 0.45 -1.05
CA GLY A 106 13.44 1.69 -1.74
C GLY A 106 12.65 1.84 -3.02
N VAL A 107 12.60 3.06 -3.52
CA VAL A 107 12.01 3.38 -4.83
C VAL A 107 12.95 4.34 -5.55
N ASP A 108 13.51 3.91 -6.65
CA ASP A 108 14.23 4.78 -7.58
C ASP A 108 13.24 5.35 -8.60
N VAL A 109 12.89 6.61 -8.40
CA VAL A 109 11.91 7.31 -9.26
C VAL A 109 12.43 7.51 -10.68
N ALA A 110 13.73 7.78 -10.82
CA ALA A 110 14.34 8.04 -12.13
C ALA A 110 14.40 6.77 -12.98
N LYS A 111 14.72 5.64 -12.36
CA LYS A 111 14.76 4.33 -13.02
C LYS A 111 13.42 3.61 -13.05
N ARG A 112 12.40 4.13 -12.34
CA ARG A 112 11.11 3.46 -12.13
C ARG A 112 11.29 2.04 -11.61
N THR A 113 12.04 1.90 -10.53
CA THR A 113 12.37 0.60 -9.94
C THR A 113 12.02 0.60 -8.46
N ILE A 114 11.37 -0.48 -8.01
CA ILE A 114 11.16 -0.77 -6.58
C ILE A 114 12.21 -1.79 -6.15
N GLU A 115 12.96 -1.45 -5.10
CA GLU A 115 13.94 -2.33 -4.48
C GLU A 115 13.32 -3.07 -3.30
N THR A 116 13.63 -4.34 -3.18
CA THR A 116 13.20 -5.25 -2.11
C THR A 116 14.40 -5.93 -1.47
N ASP A 117 14.21 -6.86 -0.54
CA ASP A 117 15.33 -7.58 0.09
C ASP A 117 16.08 -8.50 -0.88
N PHE A 118 15.40 -9.01 -1.92
CA PHE A 118 15.95 -10.06 -2.79
C PHE A 118 15.98 -9.66 -4.26
N ASP A 119 15.05 -8.81 -4.69
CA ASP A 119 14.84 -8.48 -6.09
C ASP A 119 14.61 -6.98 -6.31
N SER A 120 14.66 -6.56 -7.56
CA SER A 120 14.20 -5.26 -8.01
C SER A 120 13.13 -5.40 -9.09
N TYR A 121 12.09 -4.55 -9.02
CA TYR A 121 10.94 -4.58 -9.92
C TYR A 121 10.84 -3.30 -10.71
N GLN A 122 11.03 -3.38 -12.02
CA GLN A 122 10.74 -2.27 -12.92
C GLN A 122 9.23 -2.11 -13.12
N PHE A 123 8.77 -0.88 -13.29
CA PHE A 123 7.37 -0.57 -13.49
C PHE A 123 7.19 0.65 -14.40
N ASP A 124 6.03 0.75 -15.02
CA ASP A 124 5.61 1.89 -15.81
C ASP A 124 4.82 2.88 -14.95
N ASP A 125 3.98 2.37 -14.05
CA ASP A 125 3.31 3.15 -13.03
C ASP A 125 3.09 2.36 -11.74
N ALA A 126 2.80 3.07 -10.62
CA ALA A 126 2.63 2.42 -9.33
C ALA A 126 1.68 3.17 -8.39
N ALA A 127 1.04 2.43 -7.50
CA ALA A 127 0.40 2.91 -6.29
C ALA A 127 1.17 2.39 -5.08
N ILE A 128 1.94 3.26 -4.43
CA ILE A 128 2.76 2.89 -3.28
C ILE A 128 2.02 3.21 -1.99
N TYR A 129 1.52 2.16 -1.35
CA TYR A 129 0.76 2.28 -0.11
C TYR A 129 1.69 2.62 1.06
N PRO A 130 1.48 3.75 1.75
CA PRO A 130 2.32 4.12 2.88
C PRO A 130 2.01 3.29 4.12
N ASN A 131 3.03 3.00 4.93
CA ASN A 131 2.80 2.47 6.26
C ASN A 131 2.00 3.46 7.10
N VAL A 132 1.03 2.96 7.85
CA VAL A 132 0.31 3.73 8.87
C VAL A 132 1.27 4.09 9.99
N ARG A 133 1.18 5.30 10.48
CA ARG A 133 1.93 5.79 11.64
C ARG A 133 1.14 6.89 12.34
N ALA A 134 1.50 7.18 13.57
CA ALA A 134 0.98 8.33 14.30
C ALA A 134 1.31 9.65 13.59
N SER A 135 0.58 10.70 13.94
CA SER A 135 0.86 12.05 13.44
C SER A 135 2.26 12.52 13.88
N THR A 136 2.82 13.48 13.14
CA THR A 136 4.10 14.09 13.50
C THR A 136 4.06 14.73 14.89
N LEU A 137 2.91 15.24 15.32
CA LEU A 137 2.74 15.80 16.66
C LEU A 137 2.95 14.74 17.76
N ILE A 138 2.38 13.56 17.61
CA ILE A 138 2.56 12.44 18.55
C ILE A 138 4.03 12.02 18.62
N GLU A 139 4.72 11.98 17.47
CA GLU A 139 6.16 11.70 17.42
C GLU A 139 6.99 12.80 18.16
N GLN A 140 6.68 14.07 17.92
CA GLN A 140 7.36 15.20 18.56
C GLN A 140 7.14 15.27 20.08
N LEU A 141 5.98 14.86 20.54
CA LEU A 141 5.64 14.78 21.97
C LEU A 141 6.23 13.54 22.67
N GLY A 142 6.89 12.64 21.94
CA GLY A 142 7.46 11.42 22.52
C GLY A 142 6.40 10.36 22.93
N LEU A 143 5.19 10.41 22.38
CA LEU A 143 4.04 9.59 22.75
C LEU A 143 3.89 8.34 21.85
N LEU A 144 4.95 7.94 21.16
CA LEU A 144 4.95 6.72 20.35
C LEU A 144 5.01 5.47 21.23
N ALA A 145 4.40 4.40 20.75
CA ALA A 145 4.55 3.08 21.33
C ALA A 145 6.02 2.62 21.29
N PRO A 146 6.53 1.93 22.31
CA PRO A 146 7.85 1.31 22.28
C PRO A 146 7.97 0.39 21.05
N SER A 147 9.16 0.32 20.45
CA SER A 147 9.44 -0.56 19.29
C SER A 147 9.19 -2.05 19.58
N THR A 148 9.22 -2.44 20.87
CA THR A 148 8.85 -3.78 21.33
C THR A 148 7.36 -4.09 21.17
N LYS A 149 6.49 -3.07 21.03
CA LYS A 149 5.06 -3.24 20.82
C LYS A 149 4.65 -3.00 19.35
N SER A 150 5.29 -2.08 18.66
CA SER A 150 5.00 -1.79 17.25
C SER A 150 6.21 -1.22 16.53
N ASN A 151 6.54 -1.80 15.38
CA ASN A 151 7.56 -1.27 14.47
C ASN A 151 7.03 -0.12 13.59
N GLN A 152 5.75 0.25 13.72
CA GLN A 152 5.06 1.16 12.80
C GLN A 152 5.02 2.61 13.27
N LYS A 153 5.69 2.96 14.38
CA LYS A 153 5.62 4.31 14.97
C LYS A 153 4.17 4.74 15.26
N GLU A 154 3.40 3.87 15.85
CA GLU A 154 2.04 4.14 16.29
C GLU A 154 2.02 4.87 17.64
N ALA A 155 0.92 5.52 17.98
CA ALA A 155 0.73 6.09 19.31
C ALA A 155 0.59 4.98 20.36
N ASN A 156 1.12 5.22 21.56
CA ASN A 156 1.00 4.28 22.68
C ASN A 156 -0.32 4.49 23.41
N ILE A 157 -1.38 3.86 22.96
CA ILE A 157 -2.75 4.07 23.45
C ILE A 157 -3.32 2.88 24.24
N ASP A 158 -4.24 3.17 25.14
CA ASP A 158 -5.20 2.20 25.64
C ASP A 158 -6.33 2.06 24.62
N THR A 159 -6.47 0.89 24.02
CA THR A 159 -7.43 0.64 22.93
C THR A 159 -8.90 0.65 23.37
N ARG A 160 -9.17 0.63 24.68
CA ARG A 160 -10.53 0.73 25.21
C ARG A 160 -10.98 2.18 25.39
N PHE A 161 -10.06 3.07 25.73
CA PHE A 161 -10.36 4.44 26.08
C PHE A 161 -9.80 5.46 25.09
N TYR A 162 -8.90 5.03 24.18
CA TYR A 162 -8.22 5.86 23.18
C TYR A 162 -7.37 7.00 23.76
N ASN A 163 -7.00 6.90 25.05
CA ASN A 163 -6.04 7.81 25.64
C ASN A 163 -4.62 7.24 25.57
N ILE A 164 -3.64 8.13 25.69
CA ILE A 164 -2.23 7.75 25.76
C ILE A 164 -1.96 6.96 27.04
N ILE A 165 -1.23 5.86 26.96
CA ILE A 165 -0.75 5.14 28.13
C ILE A 165 0.30 5.98 28.83
N GLY A 166 0.01 6.32 30.10
CA GLY A 166 0.84 7.20 30.92
C GLY A 166 0.35 8.65 31.01
N ASP A 167 -0.62 9.04 30.16
CA ASP A 167 -1.31 10.34 30.25
C ASP A 167 -2.76 10.22 29.82
N THR A 168 -3.66 10.08 30.80
CA THR A 168 -5.10 9.91 30.56
C THR A 168 -5.81 11.18 30.10
N SER A 169 -5.14 12.32 30.03
CA SER A 169 -5.70 13.59 29.53
C SER A 169 -5.52 13.76 28.03
N VAL A 170 -4.67 12.95 27.41
CA VAL A 170 -4.38 13.01 25.95
C VAL A 170 -5.07 11.87 25.23
N TYR A 171 -5.92 12.20 24.29
CA TYR A 171 -6.65 11.27 23.40
C TYR A 171 -6.12 11.34 21.98
N VAL A 172 -6.15 10.21 21.26
CA VAL A 172 -5.63 10.09 19.89
C VAL A 172 -6.65 9.40 18.99
#